data_aca04c6daf908396a8bea3d227e07156
#
_entry.id   aca04c6daf908396a8bea3d227e07156
#
_cell.length_a   1.000
_cell.length_b   1.000
_cell.length_c   1.000
_cell.angle_alpha   90.00
_cell.angle_beta   90.00
_cell.angle_gamma   90.00
#
_symmetry.space_group_name_H-M   'P 1'
#
loop_
_entity.id
_entity.type
_entity.pdbx_description
1 polymer ?
#
loop_
_entity_poly.entity_id
_entity_poly.type
_entity_poly.pdbx_seq_one_letter_code
_entity_poly.pdbx_strand_id
1 'polypeptide(L)'
;MDAVPDLSAAAQAMLEGRYLRRGADGHITGTAADLFDEVGAFVARAEDQYEPGSADRWARSFSALMQQLAFLPNSPTLMNAGTRLGILSGCFVLPLEDSLTSIFSTLQHTALLHQAGAGTGYSFGHLRPAGDKVDSTGGTAGGPVSFLGLFDTAVDVVERSGRRRGACLGALDVSHPDILEFVDAKASTPGALSHFALSVAVPDSFLRAVESGATQPLINPRTGVTVGRVAATDVFDAICTAAHRCGDPGILFLDTVNRAHPLPEWIETTNPCGEVPLLPYESCNLGSVNLAACVRDREIDWERLTDTVRVGVRFLDDVIDVSRYPFDVLDRAARRTRKIGLGFMGLAELLATLGVPYDSDRAVEIAEDLARHIARTAHEASAELAATRGAYPAAPQVRVAAARKRRNLQVTSVAPTGSISLLAGTSAGIEPFATIGGRRRILGREVVEIEPAFTAVARDRGCYDDVVGAVLETGTVRTNPRVPADLRAAFPTAVEVAPEWHVRMQAAVQRHVDAAVSKTVLLPASASVAVVREVFLAAWRAGAKGITVFRTESVDDLSSRPRDDHVACLSCT
;
A
#
# COMPACT_ATOMS: atom_id res chain seq x y z
N MET A 1 -28.88 -16.45 -3.53
CA MET A 1 -28.10 -15.19 -3.43
C MET A 1 -27.81 -15.00 -1.96
N ASP A 2 -26.59 -15.30 -1.56
CA ASP A 2 -26.18 -15.09 -0.17
C ASP A 2 -26.11 -13.56 0.03
N ALA A 3 -26.86 -13.07 1.03
CA ALA A 3 -26.83 -11.65 1.37
C ALA A 3 -25.43 -11.25 1.81
N VAL A 4 -25.04 -9.99 1.56
CA VAL A 4 -23.80 -9.44 2.12
C VAL A 4 -23.82 -9.71 3.62
N PRO A 5 -22.73 -10.25 4.23
CA PRO A 5 -22.67 -10.50 5.66
C PRO A 5 -23.04 -9.25 6.47
N ASP A 6 -23.53 -9.43 7.69
CA ASP A 6 -23.80 -8.32 8.60
C ASP A 6 -22.51 -7.50 8.77
N LEU A 7 -22.56 -6.26 8.29
CA LEU A 7 -21.41 -5.36 8.30
C LEU A 7 -21.26 -4.72 9.68
N SER A 8 -20.02 -4.60 10.13
CA SER A 8 -19.71 -3.87 11.36
C SER A 8 -20.12 -2.40 11.26
N ALA A 9 -20.27 -1.71 12.39
CA ALA A 9 -20.58 -0.29 12.41
C ALA A 9 -19.49 0.54 11.69
N ALA A 10 -18.23 0.11 11.76
CA ALA A 10 -17.13 0.73 11.02
C ALA A 10 -17.24 0.51 9.49
N ALA A 11 -17.56 -0.71 9.07
CA ALA A 11 -17.80 -1.03 7.66
C ALA A 11 -18.97 -0.23 7.09
N GLN A 12 -20.07 -0.13 7.86
CA GLN A 12 -21.23 0.68 7.47
C GLN A 12 -20.88 2.17 7.35
N ALA A 13 -20.15 2.73 8.31
CA ALA A 13 -19.70 4.13 8.26
C ALA A 13 -18.80 4.38 7.03
N MET A 14 -17.89 3.45 6.71
CA MET A 14 -17.02 3.52 5.54
C MET A 14 -17.82 3.45 4.24
N LEU A 15 -18.77 2.53 4.12
CA LEU A 15 -19.65 2.40 2.94
C LEU A 15 -20.42 3.70 2.69
N GLU A 16 -21.14 4.19 3.70
CA GLU A 16 -22.00 5.36 3.60
C GLU A 16 -21.20 6.65 3.34
N GLY A 17 -20.05 6.78 3.99
CA GLY A 17 -19.23 7.98 3.89
C GLY A 17 -18.46 8.08 2.56
N ARG A 18 -18.08 6.94 1.97
CA ARG A 18 -17.14 6.91 0.85
C ARG A 18 -17.67 6.23 -0.41
N TYR A 19 -18.27 5.05 -0.31
CA TYR A 19 -18.47 4.18 -1.48
C TYR A 19 -19.89 4.26 -2.05
N LEU A 20 -20.94 4.34 -1.20
CA LEU A 20 -22.30 4.33 -1.69
C LEU A 20 -22.60 5.54 -2.57
N ARG A 21 -23.40 5.30 -3.59
CA ARG A 21 -23.83 6.33 -4.53
C ARG A 21 -24.74 7.34 -3.82
N ARG A 22 -24.71 8.57 -4.31
CA ARG A 22 -25.60 9.64 -3.84
C ARG A 22 -26.40 10.17 -5.02
N GLY A 23 -27.69 10.37 -4.78
CA GLY A 23 -28.56 11.06 -5.71
C GLY A 23 -28.23 12.55 -5.84
N ALA A 24 -28.91 13.24 -6.74
CA ALA A 24 -28.76 14.69 -6.94
C ALA A 24 -29.13 15.51 -5.68
N ASP A 25 -29.94 14.96 -4.81
CA ASP A 25 -30.37 15.51 -3.50
C ASP A 25 -29.32 15.24 -2.36
N GLY A 26 -28.23 14.54 -2.67
CA GLY A 26 -27.18 14.16 -1.72
C GLY A 26 -27.49 12.94 -0.85
N HIS A 27 -28.69 12.37 -0.93
CA HIS A 27 -29.05 11.15 -0.20
C HIS A 27 -28.39 9.91 -0.78
N ILE A 28 -28.07 8.94 0.09
CA ILE A 28 -27.51 7.66 -0.32
C ILE A 28 -28.56 6.91 -1.12
N THR A 29 -28.12 6.36 -2.26
CA THR A 29 -28.93 5.49 -3.12
C THR A 29 -28.31 4.11 -3.19
N GLY A 30 -29.08 3.08 -2.90
CA GLY A 30 -28.62 1.70 -2.95
C GLY A 30 -27.92 1.19 -1.67
N THR A 31 -27.58 -0.06 -1.71
CA THR A 31 -26.96 -0.87 -0.63
C THR A 31 -25.54 -1.29 -0.99
N ALA A 32 -24.86 -1.99 -0.09
CA ALA A 32 -23.57 -2.62 -0.37
C ALA A 32 -23.68 -3.64 -1.52
N ALA A 33 -24.77 -4.43 -1.55
CA ALA A 33 -25.02 -5.40 -2.61
C ALA A 33 -25.16 -4.71 -3.97
N ASP A 34 -25.95 -3.62 -4.04
CA ASP A 34 -26.11 -2.84 -5.28
C ASP A 34 -24.77 -2.28 -5.77
N LEU A 35 -23.93 -1.77 -4.86
CA LEU A 35 -22.59 -1.29 -5.20
C LEU A 35 -21.73 -2.40 -5.80
N PHE A 36 -21.70 -3.57 -5.20
CA PHE A 36 -20.88 -4.69 -5.67
C PHE A 36 -21.40 -5.25 -7.00
N ASP A 37 -22.70 -5.25 -7.21
CA ASP A 37 -23.32 -5.63 -8.49
C ASP A 37 -22.99 -4.62 -9.59
N GLU A 38 -23.08 -3.32 -9.32
CA GLU A 38 -22.69 -2.26 -10.25
C GLU A 38 -21.22 -2.35 -10.66
N VAL A 39 -20.32 -2.55 -9.67
CA VAL A 39 -18.88 -2.67 -9.91
C VAL A 39 -18.58 -3.94 -10.71
N GLY A 40 -19.16 -5.09 -10.33
CA GLY A 40 -18.99 -6.35 -11.02
C GLY A 40 -19.46 -6.28 -12.47
N ALA A 41 -20.66 -5.74 -12.71
CA ALA A 41 -21.21 -5.57 -14.03
C ALA A 41 -20.41 -4.59 -14.89
N PHE A 42 -19.90 -3.49 -14.29
CA PHE A 42 -19.10 -2.51 -15.04
C PHE A 42 -17.76 -3.12 -15.48
N VAL A 43 -17.07 -3.84 -14.61
CA VAL A 43 -15.76 -4.45 -14.91
C VAL A 43 -15.91 -5.58 -15.91
N ALA A 44 -16.94 -6.41 -15.77
CA ALA A 44 -17.20 -7.54 -16.65
C ALA A 44 -17.49 -7.15 -18.13
N ARG A 45 -17.75 -5.88 -18.42
CA ARG A 45 -17.90 -5.40 -19.82
C ARG A 45 -16.66 -5.67 -20.67
N ALA A 46 -15.48 -5.75 -20.05
CA ALA A 46 -14.24 -6.09 -20.73
C ALA A 46 -14.30 -7.48 -21.38
N GLU A 47 -15.03 -8.40 -20.79
CA GLU A 47 -15.12 -9.80 -21.23
C GLU A 47 -15.71 -9.97 -22.63
N ASP A 48 -16.69 -9.14 -22.98
CA ASP A 48 -17.32 -9.18 -24.30
C ASP A 48 -16.35 -8.84 -25.46
N GLN A 49 -15.21 -8.22 -25.16
CA GLN A 49 -14.14 -7.97 -26.15
C GLN A 49 -13.40 -9.27 -26.52
N TYR A 50 -13.41 -10.27 -25.63
CA TYR A 50 -12.66 -11.52 -25.75
C TYR A 50 -13.59 -12.72 -26.03
N GLU A 51 -14.75 -12.78 -25.36
CA GLU A 51 -15.77 -13.82 -25.50
C GLU A 51 -17.16 -13.16 -25.50
N PRO A 52 -17.72 -12.83 -26.68
CA PRO A 52 -19.01 -12.15 -26.79
C PRO A 52 -20.12 -12.87 -26.01
N GLY A 53 -20.86 -12.14 -25.18
CA GLY A 53 -21.95 -12.67 -24.35
C GLY A 53 -21.50 -13.27 -23.02
N SER A 54 -20.23 -13.18 -22.65
CA SER A 54 -19.73 -13.72 -21.37
C SER A 54 -19.80 -12.71 -20.21
N ALA A 55 -20.05 -11.42 -20.48
CA ALA A 55 -20.06 -10.36 -19.46
C ALA A 55 -21.01 -10.67 -18.29
N ASP A 56 -22.23 -11.13 -18.53
CA ASP A 56 -23.20 -11.43 -17.46
C ASP A 56 -22.74 -12.57 -16.52
N ARG A 57 -22.05 -13.58 -17.07
CA ARG A 57 -21.48 -14.66 -16.27
C ARG A 57 -20.40 -14.12 -15.33
N TRP A 58 -19.48 -13.32 -15.86
CA TRP A 58 -18.38 -12.77 -15.07
C TRP A 58 -18.86 -11.69 -14.11
N ALA A 59 -19.85 -10.89 -14.46
CA ALA A 59 -20.49 -9.94 -13.55
C ALA A 59 -20.98 -10.64 -12.27
N ARG A 60 -21.70 -11.77 -12.41
CA ARG A 60 -22.13 -12.57 -11.25
C ARG A 60 -20.97 -13.10 -10.42
N SER A 61 -19.90 -13.59 -11.07
CA SER A 61 -18.73 -14.10 -10.35
C SER A 61 -17.99 -13.00 -9.58
N PHE A 62 -17.83 -11.84 -10.20
CA PHE A 62 -17.18 -10.67 -9.58
C PHE A 62 -18.01 -10.12 -8.41
N SER A 63 -19.31 -9.96 -8.61
CA SER A 63 -20.24 -9.56 -7.55
C SER A 63 -20.22 -10.51 -6.37
N ALA A 64 -20.30 -11.82 -6.64
CA ALA A 64 -20.31 -12.84 -5.59
C ALA A 64 -19.06 -12.79 -4.69
N LEU A 65 -17.86 -12.60 -5.26
CA LEU A 65 -16.64 -12.45 -4.47
C LEU A 65 -16.66 -11.23 -3.54
N MET A 66 -17.16 -10.09 -4.07
CA MET A 66 -17.26 -8.85 -3.28
C MET A 66 -18.36 -8.94 -2.22
N GLN A 67 -19.53 -9.50 -2.56
CA GLN A 67 -20.64 -9.70 -1.62
C GLN A 67 -20.29 -10.66 -0.48
N GLN A 68 -19.46 -11.68 -0.75
CA GLN A 68 -18.93 -12.58 0.29
C GLN A 68 -17.74 -11.99 1.06
N LEU A 69 -17.32 -10.77 0.73
CA LEU A 69 -16.13 -10.13 1.27
C LEU A 69 -14.86 -10.99 1.14
N ALA A 70 -14.85 -11.92 0.17
CA ALA A 70 -13.72 -12.82 -0.07
C ALA A 70 -12.59 -12.12 -0.86
N PHE A 71 -12.95 -11.13 -1.69
CA PHE A 71 -12.05 -10.27 -2.44
C PHE A 71 -12.65 -8.88 -2.56
N LEU A 72 -11.82 -7.85 -2.35
CA LEU A 72 -12.21 -6.47 -2.60
C LEU A 72 -11.16 -5.76 -3.47
N PRO A 73 -11.59 -5.03 -4.52
CA PRO A 73 -10.69 -4.17 -5.27
C PRO A 73 -10.37 -2.90 -4.48
N ASN A 74 -9.39 -2.15 -4.95
CA ASN A 74 -9.00 -0.87 -4.37
C ASN A 74 -10.16 0.15 -4.33
N SER A 75 -10.07 1.13 -3.43
CA SER A 75 -11.08 2.16 -3.25
C SER A 75 -11.45 2.91 -4.55
N PRO A 76 -10.50 3.31 -5.43
CA PRO A 76 -10.87 3.95 -6.70
C PRO A 76 -11.75 3.08 -7.59
N THR A 77 -11.56 1.77 -7.64
CA THR A 77 -12.45 0.88 -8.39
C THR A 77 -13.87 0.89 -7.81
N LEU A 78 -14.02 0.74 -6.47
CA LEU A 78 -15.34 0.78 -5.81
C LEU A 78 -16.02 2.15 -5.98
N MET A 79 -15.26 3.24 -5.94
CA MET A 79 -15.79 4.60 -6.03
C MET A 79 -16.19 5.00 -7.45
N ASN A 80 -15.37 4.64 -8.44
CA ASN A 80 -15.41 5.26 -9.77
C ASN A 80 -15.93 4.31 -10.87
N ALA A 81 -16.11 3.01 -10.63
CA ALA A 81 -16.70 2.10 -11.60
C ALA A 81 -18.10 2.60 -12.00
N GLY A 82 -18.35 2.69 -13.30
CA GLY A 82 -19.60 3.20 -13.84
C GLY A 82 -19.82 4.72 -13.74
N THR A 83 -18.94 5.46 -13.08
CA THR A 83 -19.05 6.91 -12.95
C THR A 83 -18.41 7.66 -14.13
N ARG A 84 -18.67 8.98 -14.20
CA ARG A 84 -18.09 9.85 -15.23
C ARG A 84 -16.56 9.96 -15.13
N LEU A 85 -15.97 9.89 -13.94
CA LEU A 85 -14.52 9.93 -13.73
C LEU A 85 -13.84 8.69 -14.32
N GLY A 86 -14.33 7.49 -14.00
CA GLY A 86 -13.92 6.23 -14.59
C GLY A 86 -12.45 5.82 -14.38
N ILE A 87 -11.68 6.54 -13.55
CA ILE A 87 -10.31 6.17 -13.18
C ILE A 87 -10.39 5.11 -12.08
N LEU A 88 -9.98 3.87 -12.39
CA LEU A 88 -10.12 2.73 -11.48
C LEU A 88 -8.80 2.35 -10.81
N SER A 89 -7.65 2.69 -11.40
CA SER A 89 -6.35 2.49 -10.79
C SER A 89 -6.14 3.44 -9.61
N GLY A 90 -5.54 2.91 -8.52
CA GLY A 90 -5.29 3.68 -7.30
C GLY A 90 -3.90 4.27 -7.20
N CYS A 91 -2.93 3.73 -7.94
CA CYS A 91 -1.50 4.02 -7.78
C CYS A 91 -0.89 4.43 -9.12
N PHE A 92 -0.14 5.54 -9.10
CA PHE A 92 0.55 6.09 -10.28
C PHE A 92 1.95 6.56 -9.90
N VAL A 93 2.88 6.50 -10.85
CA VAL A 93 4.15 7.21 -10.78
C VAL A 93 4.20 8.21 -11.94
N LEU A 94 4.54 9.44 -11.65
CA LEU A 94 4.64 10.52 -12.63
C LEU A 94 6.09 10.99 -12.76
N PRO A 95 6.57 11.32 -13.98
CA PRO A 95 7.90 11.85 -14.17
C PRO A 95 8.04 13.26 -13.63
N LEU A 96 9.24 13.61 -13.20
CA LEU A 96 9.56 14.96 -12.75
C LEU A 96 10.97 15.33 -13.26
N GLU A 97 11.04 16.08 -14.37
CA GLU A 97 12.29 16.49 -14.99
C GLU A 97 12.66 17.92 -14.63
N ASP A 98 13.94 18.26 -14.71
CA ASP A 98 14.51 19.56 -14.34
C ASP A 98 14.14 20.71 -15.30
N SER A 99 12.83 20.92 -15.47
CA SER A 99 12.28 22.05 -16.23
C SER A 99 10.92 22.48 -15.68
N LEU A 100 10.63 23.78 -15.68
CA LEU A 100 9.32 24.30 -15.23
C LEU A 100 8.17 23.69 -16.04
N THR A 101 8.35 23.48 -17.34
CA THR A 101 7.33 22.83 -18.17
C THR A 101 7.00 21.42 -17.68
N SER A 102 8.00 20.61 -17.38
CA SER A 102 7.79 19.26 -16.85
C SER A 102 7.15 19.31 -15.45
N ILE A 103 7.68 20.15 -14.56
CA ILE A 103 7.19 20.28 -13.18
C ILE A 103 5.70 20.66 -13.16
N PHE A 104 5.30 21.69 -13.90
CA PHE A 104 3.91 22.15 -13.92
C PHE A 104 2.99 21.22 -14.71
N SER A 105 3.46 20.52 -15.75
CA SER A 105 2.68 19.46 -16.40
C SER A 105 2.41 18.31 -15.42
N THR A 106 3.43 17.89 -14.66
CA THR A 106 3.27 16.86 -13.64
C THR A 106 2.32 17.28 -12.52
N LEU A 107 2.37 18.55 -12.11
CA LEU A 107 1.43 19.11 -11.13
C LEU A 107 -0.02 19.08 -11.65
N GLN A 108 -0.25 19.42 -12.94
CA GLN A 108 -1.55 19.32 -13.58
C GLN A 108 -2.05 17.86 -13.59
N HIS A 109 -1.18 16.90 -13.97
CA HIS A 109 -1.50 15.49 -13.98
C HIS A 109 -1.86 15.01 -12.57
N THR A 110 -1.10 15.42 -11.55
CA THR A 110 -1.38 15.15 -10.15
C THR A 110 -2.78 15.59 -9.76
N ALA A 111 -3.14 16.84 -10.03
CA ALA A 111 -4.45 17.39 -9.67
C ALA A 111 -5.62 16.57 -10.24
N LEU A 112 -5.53 16.14 -11.50
CA LEU A 112 -6.58 15.33 -12.14
C LEU A 112 -6.67 13.90 -11.61
N LEU A 113 -5.53 13.29 -11.24
CA LEU A 113 -5.51 11.97 -10.62
C LEU A 113 -6.05 12.01 -9.19
N HIS A 114 -5.66 13.03 -8.41
CA HIS A 114 -6.13 13.21 -7.03
C HIS A 114 -7.63 13.52 -6.95
N GLN A 115 -8.19 14.24 -7.94
CA GLN A 115 -9.64 14.45 -8.05
C GLN A 115 -10.41 13.12 -8.10
N ALA A 116 -9.80 12.07 -8.69
CA ALA A 116 -10.36 10.71 -8.75
C ALA A 116 -10.04 9.86 -7.51
N GLY A 117 -9.32 10.38 -6.54
CA GLY A 117 -8.91 9.69 -5.32
C GLY A 117 -7.71 8.74 -5.51
N ALA A 118 -6.88 8.94 -6.53
CA ALA A 118 -5.66 8.18 -6.75
C ALA A 118 -4.48 8.74 -5.94
N GLY A 119 -3.47 7.91 -5.70
CA GLY A 119 -2.19 8.29 -5.11
C GLY A 119 -1.07 8.36 -6.15
N THR A 120 -0.11 9.25 -5.96
CA THR A 120 0.96 9.52 -6.91
C THR A 120 2.34 9.49 -6.26
N GLY A 121 3.32 8.91 -6.95
CA GLY A 121 4.71 8.90 -6.53
C GLY A 121 5.61 9.62 -7.53
N TYR A 122 6.69 10.22 -7.03
CA TYR A 122 7.64 11.00 -7.82
C TYR A 122 9.07 10.71 -7.41
N SER A 123 10.00 10.73 -8.38
CA SER A 123 11.42 10.90 -8.11
C SER A 123 11.78 12.37 -8.24
N PHE A 124 12.23 13.00 -7.17
CA PHE A 124 12.74 14.37 -7.17
C PHE A 124 14.23 14.42 -7.51
N GLY A 125 14.85 13.25 -7.72
CA GLY A 125 16.28 13.09 -7.95
C GLY A 125 16.82 13.71 -9.26
N HIS A 126 15.95 14.04 -10.22
CA HIS A 126 16.34 14.71 -11.45
C HIS A 126 16.44 16.24 -11.33
N LEU A 127 15.84 16.82 -10.30
CA LEU A 127 15.86 18.27 -10.11
C LEU A 127 17.25 18.73 -9.67
N ARG A 128 17.72 19.85 -10.23
CA ARG A 128 18.98 20.45 -9.79
C ARG A 128 18.93 20.88 -8.33
N PRO A 129 20.06 20.85 -7.62
CA PRO A 129 20.10 21.23 -6.20
C PRO A 129 19.82 22.71 -5.98
N ALA A 130 19.45 23.04 -4.73
CA ALA A 130 19.32 24.41 -4.27
C ALA A 130 20.64 25.18 -4.48
N GLY A 131 20.51 26.44 -4.89
CA GLY A 131 21.67 27.29 -5.19
C GLY A 131 22.31 27.04 -6.56
N ASP A 132 21.93 25.98 -7.32
CA ASP A 132 22.46 25.77 -8.67
C ASP A 132 21.97 26.89 -9.62
N LYS A 133 22.81 27.21 -10.62
CA LYS A 133 22.56 28.33 -11.51
C LYS A 133 21.40 28.06 -12.47
N VAL A 134 20.52 29.04 -12.64
CA VAL A 134 19.45 29.05 -13.64
C VAL A 134 19.89 29.95 -14.82
N ASP A 135 20.37 29.33 -15.89
CA ASP A 135 20.97 30.05 -17.02
C ASP A 135 20.00 31.03 -17.70
N SER A 136 18.70 30.73 -17.74
CA SER A 136 17.69 31.56 -18.40
C SER A 136 17.40 32.89 -17.68
N THR A 137 17.62 32.95 -16.37
CA THR A 137 17.30 34.13 -15.55
C THR A 137 18.53 34.73 -14.86
N GLY A 138 19.65 34.02 -14.82
CA GLY A 138 20.82 34.38 -14.05
C GLY A 138 20.67 34.21 -12.54
N GLY A 139 19.51 33.69 -12.07
CA GLY A 139 19.25 33.41 -10.66
C GLY A 139 19.72 32.03 -10.22
N THR A 140 19.23 31.59 -9.04
CA THR A 140 19.55 30.30 -8.43
C THR A 140 18.30 29.45 -8.22
N ALA A 141 18.45 28.13 -8.31
CA ALA A 141 17.38 27.14 -8.09
C ALA A 141 17.02 27.03 -6.62
N GLY A 142 15.75 26.70 -6.35
CA GLY A 142 15.24 26.42 -5.01
C GLY A 142 15.42 24.98 -4.54
N GLY A 143 15.88 24.08 -5.42
CA GLY A 143 16.05 22.66 -5.12
C GLY A 143 14.75 21.85 -4.99
N PRO A 144 14.84 20.52 -4.80
CA PRO A 144 13.70 19.60 -4.76
C PRO A 144 12.72 19.90 -3.60
N VAL A 145 13.20 20.32 -2.41
CA VAL A 145 12.35 20.55 -1.24
C VAL A 145 11.35 21.71 -1.47
N SER A 146 11.77 22.75 -2.19
CA SER A 146 10.86 23.85 -2.54
C SER A 146 9.71 23.41 -3.45
N PHE A 147 9.96 22.48 -4.36
CA PHE A 147 8.91 21.92 -5.22
C PHE A 147 8.03 20.91 -4.49
N LEU A 148 8.54 20.16 -3.51
CA LEU A 148 7.69 19.36 -2.62
C LEU A 148 6.60 20.22 -1.98
N GLY A 149 6.95 21.40 -1.44
CA GLY A 149 6.01 22.34 -0.84
C GLY A 149 4.95 22.85 -1.83
N LEU A 150 5.33 23.06 -3.10
CA LEU A 150 4.40 23.44 -4.16
C LEU A 150 3.36 22.33 -4.42
N PHE A 151 3.81 21.09 -4.55
CA PHE A 151 2.93 19.95 -4.78
C PHE A 151 2.01 19.69 -3.57
N ASP A 152 2.53 19.76 -2.34
CA ASP A 152 1.76 19.60 -1.11
C ASP A 152 0.60 20.60 -1.03
N THR A 153 0.90 21.89 -1.29
CA THR A 153 -0.11 22.95 -1.33
C THR A 153 -1.18 22.71 -2.40
N ALA A 154 -0.77 22.27 -3.59
CA ALA A 154 -1.71 22.01 -4.68
C ALA A 154 -2.64 20.82 -4.36
N VAL A 155 -2.10 19.78 -3.75
CA VAL A 155 -2.87 18.61 -3.32
C VAL A 155 -3.87 18.99 -2.23
N ASP A 156 -3.48 19.77 -1.20
CA ASP A 156 -4.39 20.28 -0.16
C ASP A 156 -5.61 21.01 -0.77
N VAL A 157 -5.39 21.84 -1.79
CA VAL A 157 -6.48 22.56 -2.47
C VAL A 157 -7.42 21.60 -3.22
N VAL A 158 -6.87 20.61 -3.93
CA VAL A 158 -7.67 19.67 -4.72
C VAL A 158 -8.48 18.72 -3.83
N GLU A 159 -7.91 18.27 -2.73
CA GLU A 159 -8.56 17.34 -1.81
C GLU A 159 -9.84 17.85 -1.18
N ARG A 160 -9.93 19.15 -0.95
CA ARG A 160 -11.13 19.77 -0.35
C ARG A 160 -12.40 19.53 -1.19
N SER A 161 -12.25 19.19 -2.46
CA SER A 161 -13.35 18.86 -3.37
C SER A 161 -13.56 17.36 -3.59
N GLY A 162 -12.66 16.49 -3.07
CA GLY A 162 -12.65 15.04 -3.30
C GLY A 162 -13.36 14.24 -2.20
N ARG A 163 -13.70 12.98 -2.52
CA ARG A 163 -14.26 11.99 -1.56
C ARG A 163 -13.20 11.24 -0.78
N ARG A 164 -11.96 11.24 -1.23
CA ARG A 164 -10.81 10.56 -0.64
C ARG A 164 -9.63 11.51 -0.67
N ARG A 165 -8.89 11.57 0.42
CA ARG A 165 -7.60 12.25 0.43
C ARG A 165 -6.65 11.54 -0.52
N GLY A 166 -5.99 12.30 -1.39
CA GLY A 166 -4.89 11.80 -2.18
C GLY A 166 -3.64 11.69 -1.31
N ALA A 167 -2.77 10.78 -1.63
CA ALA A 167 -1.46 10.66 -0.99
C ALA A 167 -0.38 10.82 -2.05
N CYS A 168 0.71 11.49 -1.69
CA CYS A 168 1.90 11.63 -2.51
C CYS A 168 3.08 10.91 -1.88
N LEU A 169 4.00 10.40 -2.70
CA LEU A 169 5.34 10.00 -2.27
C LEU A 169 6.37 10.84 -3.00
N GLY A 170 7.25 11.48 -2.25
CA GLY A 170 8.48 12.07 -2.77
C GLY A 170 9.67 11.16 -2.47
N ALA A 171 10.34 10.66 -3.51
CA ALA A 171 11.61 9.95 -3.37
C ALA A 171 12.77 10.85 -3.78
N LEU A 172 13.88 10.79 -3.03
CA LEU A 172 15.13 11.43 -3.40
C LEU A 172 16.28 10.42 -3.32
N ASP A 173 17.12 10.39 -4.36
CA ASP A 173 18.33 9.56 -4.36
C ASP A 173 19.32 10.05 -3.30
N VAL A 174 19.91 9.12 -2.56
CA VAL A 174 20.84 9.42 -1.47
C VAL A 174 22.11 10.15 -1.92
N SER A 175 22.41 10.13 -3.22
CA SER A 175 23.55 10.88 -3.81
C SER A 175 23.21 12.34 -4.14
N HIS A 176 21.94 12.75 -4.01
CA HIS A 176 21.56 14.13 -4.31
C HIS A 176 22.21 15.13 -3.35
N PRO A 177 22.72 16.28 -3.80
CA PRO A 177 23.35 17.29 -2.93
C PRO A 177 22.44 17.77 -1.78
N ASP A 178 21.12 17.87 -2.00
CA ASP A 178 20.15 18.34 -1.01
C ASP A 178 19.59 17.22 -0.12
N ILE A 179 20.25 16.07 -0.06
CA ILE A 179 19.73 14.90 0.67
C ILE A 179 19.46 15.18 2.15
N LEU A 180 20.32 15.93 2.83
CA LEU A 180 20.13 16.23 4.24
C LEU A 180 18.98 17.22 4.48
N GLU A 181 18.77 18.19 3.59
CA GLU A 181 17.61 19.09 3.63
C GLU A 181 16.30 18.32 3.40
N PHE A 182 16.30 17.39 2.43
CA PHE A 182 15.16 16.52 2.16
C PHE A 182 14.80 15.62 3.37
N VAL A 183 15.80 15.02 4.00
CA VAL A 183 15.61 14.18 5.19
C VAL A 183 14.99 14.96 6.35
N ASP A 184 15.37 16.22 6.54
CA ASP A 184 14.88 17.06 7.63
C ASP A 184 13.57 17.80 7.31
N ALA A 185 13.10 17.76 6.06
CA ALA A 185 11.99 18.61 5.59
C ALA A 185 10.69 18.49 6.39
N LYS A 186 10.37 17.31 6.93
CA LYS A 186 9.21 17.09 7.82
C LYS A 186 9.59 17.11 9.30
N ALA A 187 10.80 16.65 9.62
CA ALA A 187 11.24 16.52 11.00
C ALA A 187 11.47 17.87 11.68
N SER A 188 11.91 18.90 10.95
CA SER A 188 12.14 20.26 11.48
C SER A 188 10.87 21.07 11.62
N THR A 189 9.83 20.80 10.84
CA THR A 189 8.58 21.58 10.82
C THR A 189 7.38 20.66 10.98
N PRO A 190 6.84 20.50 12.20
CA PRO A 190 5.64 19.69 12.44
C PRO A 190 4.47 20.14 11.57
N GLY A 191 3.84 19.19 10.87
CA GLY A 191 2.72 19.44 9.96
C GLY A 191 3.11 19.90 8.54
N ALA A 192 4.40 20.12 8.26
CA ALA A 192 4.85 20.37 6.89
C ALA A 192 4.68 19.11 6.03
N LEU A 193 4.42 19.33 4.73
CA LEU A 193 4.28 18.26 3.72
C LEU A 193 3.28 17.17 4.15
N SER A 194 2.11 17.60 4.66
CA SER A 194 1.12 16.71 5.28
C SER A 194 0.50 15.70 4.29
N HIS A 195 0.60 15.94 2.98
CA HIS A 195 0.12 15.05 1.91
C HIS A 195 1.23 14.18 1.31
N PHE A 196 2.49 14.37 1.77
CA PHE A 196 3.64 13.61 1.30
C PHE A 196 4.14 12.62 2.34
N ALA A 197 4.29 11.36 1.92
CA ALA A 197 5.28 10.46 2.49
C ALA A 197 6.63 10.74 1.81
N LEU A 198 7.71 10.73 2.56
CA LEU A 198 9.06 10.88 2.03
C LEU A 198 9.81 9.54 2.07
N SER A 199 10.61 9.25 1.07
CA SER A 199 11.50 8.09 1.06
C SER A 199 12.87 8.45 0.49
N VAL A 200 13.93 7.99 1.15
CA VAL A 200 15.26 8.03 0.57
C VAL A 200 15.47 6.79 -0.27
N ALA A 201 15.75 6.99 -1.56
CA ALA A 201 16.08 5.93 -2.49
C ALA A 201 17.57 5.59 -2.36
N VAL A 202 17.89 4.37 -1.97
CA VAL A 202 19.25 3.95 -1.66
C VAL A 202 19.68 2.74 -2.51
N PRO A 203 20.88 2.78 -3.12
CA PRO A 203 21.52 1.61 -3.70
C PRO A 203 22.21 0.76 -2.62
N ASP A 204 22.48 -0.50 -2.91
CA ASP A 204 23.23 -1.40 -2.03
C ASP A 204 24.63 -0.85 -1.68
N SER A 205 25.24 -0.09 -2.60
CA SER A 205 26.55 0.53 -2.39
C SER A 205 26.56 1.54 -1.23
N PHE A 206 25.47 2.29 -1.04
CA PHE A 206 25.33 3.20 0.08
C PHE A 206 25.26 2.45 1.41
N LEU A 207 24.46 1.39 1.51
CA LEU A 207 24.33 0.63 2.75
C LEU A 207 25.62 -0.13 3.09
N ARG A 208 26.35 -0.62 2.09
CA ARG A 208 27.71 -1.15 2.31
C ARG A 208 28.68 -0.06 2.77
N ALA A 209 28.55 1.18 2.27
CA ALA A 209 29.34 2.30 2.74
C ALA A 209 29.04 2.67 4.20
N VAL A 210 27.76 2.58 4.62
CA VAL A 210 27.35 2.74 6.03
C VAL A 210 28.01 1.68 6.92
N GLU A 211 28.00 0.41 6.50
CA GLU A 211 28.61 -0.68 7.28
C GLU A 211 30.15 -0.56 7.38
N SER A 212 30.80 -0.07 6.33
CA SER A 212 32.26 0.07 6.28
C SER A 212 32.79 1.41 6.78
N GLY A 213 31.91 2.38 7.11
CA GLY A 213 32.33 3.73 7.48
C GLY A 213 32.90 4.55 6.31
N ALA A 214 32.52 4.22 5.07
CA ALA A 214 32.97 4.92 3.87
C ALA A 214 32.15 6.18 3.58
N THR A 215 32.61 6.96 2.59
CA THR A 215 31.91 8.19 2.18
C THR A 215 30.94 7.95 1.02
N GLN A 216 29.83 8.69 1.01
CA GLN A 216 28.87 8.79 -0.07
C GLN A 216 29.21 10.00 -0.94
N PRO A 217 29.34 9.88 -2.27
CA PRO A 217 29.46 11.03 -3.16
C PRO A 217 28.13 11.76 -3.29
N LEU A 218 28.18 13.08 -3.35
CA LEU A 218 27.04 13.94 -3.70
C LEU A 218 27.21 14.37 -5.17
N ILE A 219 26.21 14.02 -5.99
CA ILE A 219 26.27 14.17 -7.44
C ILE A 219 25.19 15.13 -7.91
N ASN A 220 25.59 16.20 -8.60
CA ASN A 220 24.62 17.10 -9.22
C ASN A 220 23.94 16.39 -10.38
N PRO A 221 22.61 16.16 -10.36
CA PRO A 221 21.92 15.35 -11.35
C PRO A 221 21.95 15.98 -12.77
N ARG A 222 22.01 17.32 -12.86
CA ARG A 222 22.07 18.04 -14.13
C ARG A 222 23.40 17.86 -14.86
N THR A 223 24.50 17.80 -14.11
CA THR A 223 25.85 17.78 -14.69
C THR A 223 26.54 16.43 -14.60
N GLY A 224 26.05 15.53 -13.73
CA GLY A 224 26.70 14.24 -13.41
C GLY A 224 27.99 14.41 -12.59
N VAL A 225 28.35 15.62 -12.17
CA VAL A 225 29.60 15.91 -11.46
C VAL A 225 29.43 15.69 -9.95
N THR A 226 30.41 15.04 -9.34
CA THR A 226 30.50 14.97 -7.88
C THR A 226 30.84 16.34 -7.30
N VAL A 227 29.92 16.94 -6.56
CA VAL A 227 30.07 18.29 -5.96
C VAL A 227 30.53 18.25 -4.50
N GLY A 228 30.51 17.06 -3.90
CA GLY A 228 30.93 16.87 -2.51
C GLY A 228 30.95 15.41 -2.10
N ARG A 229 31.39 15.16 -0.89
CA ARG A 229 31.29 13.85 -0.23
C ARG A 229 30.88 14.04 1.22
N VAL A 230 30.11 13.11 1.74
CA VAL A 230 29.64 13.06 3.12
C VAL A 230 29.90 11.66 3.70
N ALA A 231 30.10 11.51 5.01
CA ALA A 231 30.15 10.18 5.59
C ALA A 231 28.79 9.47 5.40
N ALA A 232 28.79 8.25 4.88
CA ALA A 232 27.56 7.51 4.66
C ALA A 232 26.79 7.25 5.97
N THR A 233 27.54 7.09 7.07
CA THR A 233 26.99 6.97 8.43
C THR A 233 26.21 8.22 8.85
N ASP A 234 26.71 9.43 8.55
CA ASP A 234 26.06 10.69 8.94
C ASP A 234 24.71 10.86 8.24
N VAL A 235 24.65 10.53 6.94
CA VAL A 235 23.39 10.56 6.18
C VAL A 235 22.41 9.52 6.73
N PHE A 236 22.88 8.29 6.99
CA PHE A 236 22.02 7.23 7.50
C PHE A 236 21.51 7.51 8.92
N ASP A 237 22.35 8.10 9.77
CA ASP A 237 21.95 8.51 11.13
C ASP A 237 20.95 9.68 11.09
N ALA A 238 21.10 10.61 10.13
CA ALA A 238 20.09 11.66 9.89
C ALA A 238 18.73 11.04 9.47
N ILE A 239 18.74 10.09 8.53
CA ILE A 239 17.53 9.35 8.10
C ILE A 239 16.88 8.66 9.31
N CYS A 240 17.64 7.91 10.09
CA CYS A 240 17.12 7.20 11.27
C CYS A 240 16.56 8.15 12.33
N THR A 241 17.21 9.30 12.53
CA THR A 241 16.78 10.31 13.52
C THR A 241 15.49 11.00 13.08
N ALA A 242 15.36 11.35 11.81
CA ALA A 242 14.15 11.95 11.26
C ALA A 242 12.99 10.95 11.32
N ALA A 243 13.19 9.72 10.83
CA ALA A 243 12.19 8.65 10.87
C ALA A 243 11.72 8.33 12.31
N HIS A 244 12.64 8.33 13.28
CA HIS A 244 12.30 8.19 14.70
C HIS A 244 11.44 9.33 15.22
N ARG A 245 11.65 10.57 14.74
CA ARG A 245 10.94 11.77 15.20
C ARG A 245 9.53 11.87 14.63
N CYS A 246 9.35 11.61 13.32
CA CYS A 246 8.09 11.89 12.62
C CYS A 246 7.58 10.76 11.73
N GLY A 247 8.26 9.61 11.65
CA GLY A 247 7.88 8.49 10.77
C GLY A 247 8.41 8.61 9.33
N ASP A 248 8.97 9.75 8.96
CA ASP A 248 9.56 10.03 7.64
C ASP A 248 11.05 10.44 7.79
N PRO A 249 11.88 10.14 6.77
CA PRO A 249 11.60 9.35 5.58
C PRO A 249 11.65 7.84 5.82
N GLY A 250 10.90 7.09 5.00
CA GLY A 250 11.14 5.66 4.80
C GLY A 250 12.36 5.42 3.90
N ILE A 251 12.68 4.14 3.65
CA ILE A 251 13.76 3.74 2.73
C ILE A 251 13.20 2.90 1.58
N LEU A 252 13.64 3.21 0.36
CA LEU A 252 13.40 2.44 -0.85
C LEU A 252 14.73 1.81 -1.32
N PHE A 253 14.80 0.48 -1.36
CA PHE A 253 15.99 -0.28 -1.73
C PHE A 253 16.03 -0.50 -3.25
N LEU A 254 16.61 0.47 -3.98
CA LEU A 254 16.54 0.53 -5.45
C LEU A 254 17.12 -0.71 -6.14
N ASP A 255 18.25 -1.23 -5.67
CA ASP A 255 18.85 -2.42 -6.30
C ASP A 255 17.97 -3.65 -6.12
N THR A 256 17.30 -3.80 -4.98
CA THR A 256 16.37 -4.91 -4.75
C THR A 256 15.12 -4.76 -5.64
N VAL A 257 14.59 -3.55 -5.79
CA VAL A 257 13.49 -3.26 -6.71
C VAL A 257 13.87 -3.64 -8.14
N ASN A 258 15.01 -3.18 -8.62
CA ASN A 258 15.42 -3.30 -10.02
C ASN A 258 15.97 -4.69 -10.38
N ARG A 259 16.54 -5.43 -9.42
CA ARG A 259 16.88 -6.86 -9.63
C ARG A 259 15.64 -7.70 -9.92
N ALA A 260 14.52 -7.38 -9.32
CA ALA A 260 13.25 -8.08 -9.54
C ALA A 260 12.48 -7.55 -10.76
N HIS A 261 12.83 -6.36 -11.27
CA HIS A 261 12.15 -5.75 -12.41
C HIS A 261 12.56 -6.42 -13.73
N PRO A 262 11.61 -7.02 -14.48
CA PRO A 262 11.97 -7.84 -15.64
C PRO A 262 12.26 -7.05 -16.93
N LEU A 263 11.92 -5.75 -16.98
CA LEU A 263 12.23 -4.85 -18.11
C LEU A 263 13.61 -4.21 -17.95
N PRO A 264 14.23 -3.70 -19.06
CA PRO A 264 15.53 -3.05 -19.00
C PRO A 264 15.52 -1.66 -18.37
N GLU A 265 14.35 -1.00 -18.34
CA GLU A 265 14.19 0.34 -17.76
C GLU A 265 14.36 0.31 -16.24
N TRP A 266 14.93 1.39 -15.68
CA TRP A 266 15.21 1.53 -14.26
C TRP A 266 14.05 2.20 -13.51
N ILE A 267 13.59 1.58 -12.43
CA ILE A 267 12.59 2.15 -11.52
C ILE A 267 13.30 2.98 -10.44
N GLU A 268 12.85 4.21 -10.23
CA GLU A 268 13.45 5.16 -9.29
C GLU A 268 12.58 5.45 -8.08
N THR A 269 11.29 5.14 -8.16
CA THR A 269 10.33 5.46 -7.11
C THR A 269 9.16 4.46 -7.10
N THR A 270 8.22 4.68 -6.20
CA THR A 270 7.04 3.84 -6.00
C THR A 270 5.80 4.72 -5.79
N ASN A 271 4.62 4.11 -5.70
CA ASN A 271 3.39 4.76 -5.22
C ASN A 271 3.50 5.16 -3.73
N PRO A 272 2.55 5.92 -3.17
CA PRO A 272 2.64 6.45 -1.81
C PRO A 272 2.91 5.43 -0.71
N CYS A 273 2.32 4.24 -0.80
CA CYS A 273 2.42 3.21 0.23
C CYS A 273 3.58 2.22 0.00
N GLY A 274 4.36 2.40 -1.05
CA GLY A 274 5.59 1.63 -1.30
C GLY A 274 5.40 0.25 -1.91
N GLU A 275 4.16 -0.22 -2.11
CA GLU A 275 3.90 -1.58 -2.58
C GLU A 275 3.99 -1.77 -4.10
N VAL A 276 4.02 -0.67 -4.89
CA VAL A 276 4.07 -0.76 -6.36
C VAL A 276 5.16 0.16 -6.93
N PRO A 277 6.42 -0.29 -6.98
CA PRO A 277 7.46 0.38 -7.77
C PRO A 277 7.09 0.38 -9.26
N LEU A 278 7.08 1.55 -9.89
CA LEU A 278 6.59 1.77 -11.23
C LEU A 278 7.55 2.63 -12.05
N LEU A 279 7.53 2.42 -13.37
CA LEU A 279 8.12 3.34 -14.32
C LEU A 279 7.25 4.61 -14.47
N PRO A 280 7.81 5.71 -14.98
CA PRO A 280 7.05 6.93 -15.24
C PRO A 280 5.80 6.68 -16.10
N TYR A 281 4.68 7.29 -15.70
CA TYR A 281 3.34 7.13 -16.28
C TYR A 281 2.70 5.74 -16.12
N GLU A 282 3.36 4.78 -15.50
CA GLU A 282 2.68 3.52 -15.18
C GLU A 282 1.69 3.70 -14.05
N SER A 283 0.71 2.82 -14.05
CA SER A 283 -0.29 2.69 -13.00
C SER A 283 -0.47 1.23 -12.61
N CYS A 284 -1.02 1.03 -11.42
CA CYS A 284 -1.44 -0.28 -10.97
C CYS A 284 -2.83 -0.19 -10.33
N ASN A 285 -3.72 -1.10 -10.73
CA ASN A 285 -4.91 -1.37 -9.98
C ASN A 285 -4.66 -2.53 -9.02
N LEU A 286 -5.23 -2.43 -7.85
CA LEU A 286 -4.99 -3.34 -6.74
C LEU A 286 -6.28 -4.03 -6.31
N GLY A 287 -6.14 -5.23 -5.80
CA GLY A 287 -7.20 -5.95 -5.11
C GLY A 287 -6.62 -6.92 -4.09
N SER A 288 -7.39 -7.24 -3.07
CA SER A 288 -6.91 -8.06 -1.97
C SER A 288 -7.88 -9.18 -1.64
N VAL A 289 -7.33 -10.38 -1.54
CA VAL A 289 -8.03 -11.56 -1.01
C VAL A 289 -8.16 -11.39 0.50
N ASN A 290 -9.33 -11.66 1.05
CA ASN A 290 -9.53 -11.71 2.48
C ASN A 290 -9.19 -13.11 3.01
N LEU A 291 -8.04 -13.24 3.64
CA LEU A 291 -7.56 -14.51 4.18
C LEU A 291 -8.44 -15.05 5.33
N ALA A 292 -9.09 -14.16 6.09
CA ALA A 292 -10.03 -14.58 7.14
C ALA A 292 -11.22 -15.34 6.55
N ALA A 293 -11.66 -15.02 5.32
CA ALA A 293 -12.70 -15.76 4.61
C ALA A 293 -12.23 -17.11 4.05
N CYS A 294 -10.93 -17.39 4.05
CA CYS A 294 -10.33 -18.63 3.58
C CYS A 294 -9.95 -19.58 4.71
N VAL A 295 -10.58 -19.46 5.89
CA VAL A 295 -10.42 -20.39 7.01
C VAL A 295 -11.72 -21.14 7.23
N ARG A 296 -11.64 -22.46 7.34
CA ARG A 296 -12.75 -23.35 7.67
C ARG A 296 -12.28 -24.39 8.69
N ASP A 297 -13.05 -24.60 9.74
CA ASP A 297 -12.76 -25.60 10.78
C ASP A 297 -11.33 -25.48 11.38
N ARG A 298 -10.83 -24.25 11.52
CA ARG A 298 -9.47 -23.90 11.97
C ARG A 298 -8.35 -24.42 11.05
N GLU A 299 -8.64 -24.60 9.77
CA GLU A 299 -7.69 -24.95 8.72
C GLU A 299 -7.82 -23.99 7.53
N ILE A 300 -6.74 -23.86 6.74
CA ILE A 300 -6.75 -23.02 5.54
C ILE A 300 -7.50 -23.74 4.42
N ASP A 301 -8.56 -23.11 3.89
CA ASP A 301 -9.29 -23.55 2.72
C ASP A 301 -8.53 -23.15 1.43
N TRP A 302 -7.58 -23.99 1.04
CA TRP A 302 -6.73 -23.76 -0.13
C TRP A 302 -7.49 -23.74 -1.46
N GLU A 303 -8.60 -24.49 -1.56
CA GLU A 303 -9.44 -24.51 -2.74
C GLU A 303 -10.15 -23.17 -2.93
N ARG A 304 -10.81 -22.70 -1.89
CA ARG A 304 -11.44 -21.36 -1.88
C ARG A 304 -10.43 -20.25 -2.16
N LEU A 305 -9.23 -20.33 -1.57
CA LEU A 305 -8.16 -19.37 -1.82
C LEU A 305 -7.76 -19.39 -3.31
N THR A 306 -7.57 -20.57 -3.89
CA THR A 306 -7.22 -20.74 -5.30
C THR A 306 -8.26 -20.12 -6.23
N ASP A 307 -9.54 -20.42 -6.00
CA ASP A 307 -10.65 -19.91 -6.83
C ASP A 307 -10.75 -18.37 -6.71
N THR A 308 -10.65 -17.85 -5.50
CA THR A 308 -10.66 -16.40 -5.25
C THR A 308 -9.51 -15.68 -5.97
N VAL A 309 -8.31 -16.25 -5.94
CA VAL A 309 -7.13 -15.70 -6.65
C VAL A 309 -7.35 -15.69 -8.15
N ARG A 310 -7.84 -16.77 -8.75
CA ARG A 310 -8.08 -16.87 -10.20
C ARG A 310 -9.08 -15.84 -10.70
N VAL A 311 -10.21 -15.71 -10.01
CA VAL A 311 -11.24 -14.72 -10.35
C VAL A 311 -10.74 -13.31 -10.10
N GLY A 312 -9.98 -13.07 -9.00
CA GLY A 312 -9.37 -11.78 -8.67
C GLY A 312 -8.37 -11.31 -9.73
N VAL A 313 -7.51 -12.19 -10.27
CA VAL A 313 -6.59 -11.85 -11.37
C VAL A 313 -7.36 -11.43 -12.63
N ARG A 314 -8.40 -12.15 -12.99
CA ARG A 314 -9.25 -11.81 -14.15
C ARG A 314 -9.94 -10.47 -13.94
N PHE A 315 -10.53 -10.24 -12.78
CA PHE A 315 -11.14 -8.96 -12.43
C PHE A 315 -10.15 -7.80 -12.60
N LEU A 316 -8.92 -7.95 -12.09
CA LEU A 316 -7.91 -6.89 -12.17
C LEU A 316 -7.38 -6.67 -13.59
N ASP A 317 -7.29 -7.72 -14.43
CA ASP A 317 -6.96 -7.57 -15.86
C ASP A 317 -8.06 -6.79 -16.58
N ASP A 318 -9.35 -7.13 -16.33
CA ASP A 318 -10.50 -6.46 -16.92
C ASP A 318 -10.60 -4.98 -16.52
N VAL A 319 -10.23 -4.63 -15.29
CA VAL A 319 -10.16 -3.23 -14.81
C VAL A 319 -9.28 -2.38 -15.72
N ILE A 320 -8.16 -2.90 -16.25
CA ILE A 320 -7.29 -2.15 -17.18
C ILE A 320 -8.04 -1.77 -18.46
N ASP A 321 -8.89 -2.66 -18.95
CA ASP A 321 -9.59 -2.46 -20.22
C ASP A 321 -10.77 -1.50 -20.11
N VAL A 322 -11.45 -1.45 -18.96
CA VAL A 322 -12.59 -0.55 -18.73
C VAL A 322 -12.23 0.77 -18.06
N SER A 323 -11.01 0.88 -17.50
CA SER A 323 -10.54 2.11 -16.85
C SER A 323 -10.39 3.23 -17.87
N ARG A 324 -10.77 4.45 -17.46
CA ARG A 324 -10.53 5.68 -18.24
C ARG A 324 -9.32 6.38 -17.65
N TYR A 325 -8.36 6.70 -18.50
CA TYR A 325 -7.20 7.47 -18.09
C TYR A 325 -7.34 8.91 -18.58
N PRO A 326 -6.99 9.92 -17.76
CA PRO A 326 -7.18 11.34 -18.14
C PRO A 326 -6.23 11.79 -19.27
N PHE A 327 -5.18 10.99 -19.54
CA PHE A 327 -4.17 11.28 -20.56
C PHE A 327 -3.80 10.03 -21.34
N ASP A 328 -3.62 10.16 -22.65
CA ASP A 328 -3.24 9.05 -23.53
C ASP A 328 -1.93 8.39 -23.13
N VAL A 329 -0.99 9.12 -22.53
CA VAL A 329 0.29 8.56 -22.09
C VAL A 329 0.10 7.56 -20.96
N LEU A 330 -0.83 7.81 -20.03
CA LEU A 330 -1.17 6.87 -18.96
C LEU A 330 -1.85 5.62 -19.51
N ASP A 331 -2.80 5.77 -20.43
CA ASP A 331 -3.49 4.62 -21.06
C ASP A 331 -2.48 3.74 -21.80
N ARG A 332 -1.60 4.34 -22.61
CA ARG A 332 -0.55 3.60 -23.32
C ARG A 332 0.40 2.88 -22.37
N ALA A 333 0.83 3.53 -21.30
CA ALA A 333 1.75 2.95 -20.32
C ALA A 333 1.08 1.79 -19.55
N ALA A 334 -0.16 1.97 -19.09
CA ALA A 334 -0.93 0.94 -18.40
C ALA A 334 -1.12 -0.31 -19.29
N ARG A 335 -1.50 -0.11 -20.57
CA ARG A 335 -1.70 -1.22 -21.53
C ARG A 335 -0.39 -1.85 -21.99
N ARG A 336 0.74 -1.13 -22.01
CA ARG A 336 2.06 -1.64 -22.43
C ARG A 336 2.52 -2.79 -21.53
N THR A 337 2.34 -2.67 -20.23
CA THR A 337 2.83 -3.66 -19.25
C THR A 337 1.71 -4.41 -18.54
N ARG A 338 0.49 -3.91 -18.57
CA ARG A 338 -0.70 -4.49 -17.91
C ARG A 338 -0.42 -4.92 -16.47
N LYS A 339 0.29 -4.09 -15.70
CA LYS A 339 0.59 -4.38 -14.29
C LYS A 339 -0.69 -4.38 -13.46
N ILE A 340 -0.87 -5.43 -12.68
CA ILE A 340 -1.89 -5.56 -11.65
C ILE A 340 -1.23 -5.91 -10.32
N GLY A 341 -1.92 -5.71 -9.22
CA GLY A 341 -1.41 -6.03 -7.90
C GLY A 341 -2.46 -6.78 -7.08
N LEU A 342 -2.51 -8.11 -7.24
CA LEU A 342 -3.27 -8.96 -6.35
C LEU A 342 -2.46 -9.20 -5.08
N GLY A 343 -3.03 -8.82 -3.94
CA GLY A 343 -2.49 -9.08 -2.61
C GLY A 343 -3.51 -9.75 -1.72
N PHE A 344 -3.31 -9.60 -0.43
CA PHE A 344 -4.21 -10.14 0.57
C PHE A 344 -4.28 -9.23 1.81
N MET A 345 -5.33 -9.43 2.61
CA MET A 345 -5.60 -8.80 3.90
C MET A 345 -6.12 -9.87 4.86
N GLY A 346 -6.22 -9.60 6.15
CA GLY A 346 -6.74 -10.54 7.12
C GLY A 346 -5.76 -11.61 7.57
N LEU A 347 -4.45 -11.35 7.46
CA LEU A 347 -3.43 -12.29 7.92
C LEU A 347 -3.49 -12.49 9.44
N ALA A 348 -3.71 -11.43 10.22
CA ALA A 348 -3.77 -11.53 11.68
C ALA A 348 -4.96 -12.38 12.14
N GLU A 349 -6.14 -12.21 11.52
CA GLU A 349 -7.33 -13.02 11.81
C GLU A 349 -7.13 -14.48 11.44
N LEU A 350 -6.54 -14.75 10.26
CA LEU A 350 -6.23 -16.11 9.87
C LEU A 350 -5.33 -16.78 10.90
N LEU A 351 -4.22 -16.15 11.28
CA LEU A 351 -3.28 -16.68 12.27
C LEU A 351 -3.94 -16.89 13.63
N ALA A 352 -4.70 -15.91 14.11
CA ALA A 352 -5.41 -15.99 15.38
C ALA A 352 -6.46 -17.11 15.41
N THR A 353 -7.19 -17.29 14.32
CA THR A 353 -8.18 -18.39 14.17
C THR A 353 -7.50 -19.76 14.18
N LEU A 354 -6.30 -19.86 13.60
CA LEU A 354 -5.46 -21.07 13.67
C LEU A 354 -4.83 -21.27 15.06
N GLY A 355 -4.92 -20.28 15.95
CA GLY A 355 -4.27 -20.29 17.27
C GLY A 355 -2.75 -20.08 17.20
N VAL A 356 -2.25 -19.42 16.14
CA VAL A 356 -0.82 -19.18 15.90
C VAL A 356 -0.49 -17.72 16.24
N PRO A 357 0.42 -17.46 17.19
CA PRO A 357 0.89 -16.12 17.48
C PRO A 357 1.57 -15.48 16.26
N TYR A 358 1.26 -14.22 15.97
CA TYR A 358 1.84 -13.48 14.85
C TYR A 358 3.39 -13.41 14.96
N ASP A 359 3.91 -13.23 16.17
CA ASP A 359 5.33 -13.15 16.51
C ASP A 359 5.93 -14.54 16.77
N SER A 360 5.79 -15.44 15.80
CA SER A 360 6.32 -16.81 15.87
C SER A 360 6.88 -17.27 14.51
N ASP A 361 7.82 -18.21 14.56
CA ASP A 361 8.37 -18.84 13.34
C ASP A 361 7.26 -19.48 12.52
N ARG A 362 6.27 -20.11 13.18
CA ARG A 362 5.15 -20.75 12.51
C ARG A 362 4.27 -19.75 11.75
N ALA A 363 4.07 -18.56 12.28
CA ALA A 363 3.33 -17.50 11.58
C ALA A 363 4.07 -17.05 10.31
N VAL A 364 5.38 -16.89 10.39
CA VAL A 364 6.24 -16.53 9.24
C VAL A 364 6.18 -17.61 8.16
N GLU A 365 6.26 -18.89 8.53
CA GLU A 365 6.11 -20.03 7.60
C GLU A 365 4.76 -20.03 6.90
N ILE A 366 3.66 -19.86 7.66
CA ILE A 366 2.30 -19.81 7.10
C ILE A 366 2.16 -18.65 6.12
N ALA A 367 2.65 -17.46 6.48
CA ALA A 367 2.60 -16.28 5.61
C ALA A 367 3.40 -16.49 4.31
N GLU A 368 4.56 -17.14 4.40
CA GLU A 368 5.37 -17.50 3.23
C GLU A 368 4.66 -18.53 2.34
N ASP A 369 4.05 -19.56 2.91
CA ASP A 369 3.29 -20.57 2.18
C ASP A 369 2.07 -19.96 1.47
N LEU A 370 1.34 -19.06 2.15
CA LEU A 370 0.22 -18.31 1.56
C LEU A 370 0.70 -17.44 0.39
N ALA A 371 1.76 -16.65 0.60
CA ALA A 371 2.29 -15.78 -0.45
C ALA A 371 2.78 -16.58 -1.66
N ARG A 372 3.46 -17.71 -1.45
CA ARG A 372 3.91 -18.64 -2.50
C ARG A 372 2.74 -19.22 -3.27
N HIS A 373 1.70 -19.69 -2.57
CA HIS A 373 0.50 -20.27 -3.18
C HIS A 373 -0.24 -19.22 -4.02
N ILE A 374 -0.48 -18.03 -3.47
CA ILE A 374 -1.15 -16.92 -4.16
C ILE A 374 -0.36 -16.52 -5.40
N ALA A 375 0.95 -16.33 -5.30
CA ALA A 375 1.80 -15.93 -6.42
C ALA A 375 1.78 -16.98 -7.54
N ARG A 376 1.94 -18.26 -7.21
CA ARG A 376 1.88 -19.35 -8.18
C ARG A 376 0.54 -19.37 -8.90
N THR A 377 -0.56 -19.37 -8.16
CA THR A 377 -1.93 -19.40 -8.71
C THR A 377 -2.22 -18.16 -9.57
N ALA A 378 -1.77 -16.98 -9.12
CA ALA A 378 -1.96 -15.73 -9.87
C ALA A 378 -1.15 -15.72 -11.18
N HIS A 379 0.08 -16.23 -11.17
CA HIS A 379 0.88 -16.39 -12.40
C HIS A 379 0.27 -17.39 -13.39
N GLU A 380 -0.24 -18.51 -12.90
CA GLU A 380 -0.97 -19.50 -13.71
C GLU A 380 -2.23 -18.87 -14.33
N ALA A 381 -3.06 -18.18 -13.55
CA ALA A 381 -4.24 -17.48 -14.03
C ALA A 381 -3.90 -16.42 -15.09
N SER A 382 -2.84 -15.61 -14.87
CA SER A 382 -2.37 -14.63 -15.84
C SER A 382 -1.85 -15.30 -17.14
N ALA A 383 -1.23 -16.48 -17.05
CA ALA A 383 -0.80 -17.23 -18.24
C ALA A 383 -1.99 -17.83 -19.00
N GLU A 384 -3.01 -18.30 -18.32
CA GLU A 384 -4.27 -18.77 -18.93
C GLU A 384 -4.99 -17.63 -19.66
N LEU A 385 -5.04 -16.43 -19.05
CA LEU A 385 -5.56 -15.23 -19.73
C LEU A 385 -4.73 -14.88 -20.97
N ALA A 386 -3.41 -14.99 -20.91
CA ALA A 386 -2.56 -14.75 -22.09
C ALA A 386 -2.83 -15.71 -23.24
N ALA A 387 -3.18 -16.96 -22.96
CA ALA A 387 -3.49 -17.95 -23.98
C ALA A 387 -4.75 -17.57 -24.82
N THR A 388 -5.70 -16.87 -24.21
CA THR A 388 -6.96 -16.46 -24.87
C THR A 388 -6.96 -14.99 -25.32
N ARG A 389 -6.26 -14.09 -24.61
CA ARG A 389 -6.28 -12.64 -24.80
C ARG A 389 -4.98 -12.07 -25.36
N GLY A 390 -3.93 -12.90 -25.49
CA GLY A 390 -2.58 -12.49 -25.82
C GLY A 390 -1.78 -11.97 -24.62
N ALA A 391 -0.46 -11.99 -24.71
CA ALA A 391 0.43 -11.44 -23.70
C ALA A 391 0.41 -9.89 -23.73
N TYR A 392 0.92 -9.26 -22.67
CA TYR A 392 1.09 -7.79 -22.64
C TYR A 392 2.08 -7.32 -23.73
N PRO A 393 1.91 -6.11 -24.29
CA PRO A 393 2.72 -5.62 -25.42
C PRO A 393 4.23 -5.59 -25.18
N ALA A 394 4.69 -5.31 -23.95
CA ALA A 394 6.12 -5.28 -23.63
C ALA A 394 6.75 -6.69 -23.41
N ALA A 395 5.99 -7.77 -23.50
CA ALA A 395 6.49 -9.13 -23.26
C ALA A 395 7.76 -9.51 -24.07
N PRO A 396 7.92 -9.10 -25.33
CA PRO A 396 9.16 -9.40 -26.08
C PRO A 396 10.44 -8.80 -25.48
N GLN A 397 10.32 -7.70 -24.70
CA GLN A 397 11.44 -6.98 -24.09
C GLN A 397 11.91 -7.62 -22.78
N VAL A 398 11.13 -8.52 -22.22
CA VAL A 398 11.39 -9.13 -20.91
C VAL A 398 12.46 -10.21 -20.99
N ARG A 399 13.39 -10.21 -20.04
CA ARG A 399 14.49 -11.19 -19.98
C ARG A 399 14.03 -12.57 -19.50
N VAL A 400 13.03 -12.61 -18.60
CA VAL A 400 12.55 -13.85 -17.97
C VAL A 400 11.50 -14.54 -18.83
N ALA A 401 11.81 -15.71 -19.37
CA ALA A 401 10.95 -16.44 -20.32
C ALA A 401 9.54 -16.75 -19.77
N ALA A 402 9.42 -17.11 -18.48
CA ALA A 402 8.13 -17.37 -17.85
C ALA A 402 7.23 -16.14 -17.80
N ALA A 403 7.80 -14.95 -17.57
CA ALA A 403 7.05 -13.70 -17.53
C ALA A 403 6.52 -13.30 -18.92
N ARG A 404 7.21 -13.67 -20.00
CA ARG A 404 6.75 -13.41 -21.39
C ARG A 404 5.44 -14.10 -21.76
N LYS A 405 5.08 -15.16 -21.04
CA LYS A 405 3.88 -16.00 -21.33
C LYS A 405 2.65 -15.54 -20.56
N ARG A 406 2.74 -14.51 -19.72
CA ARG A 406 1.63 -13.99 -18.92
C ARG A 406 0.86 -12.89 -19.66
N ARG A 407 -0.35 -12.61 -19.22
CA ARG A 407 -1.17 -11.47 -19.65
C ARG A 407 -0.68 -10.17 -19.03
N ASN A 408 -0.06 -10.24 -17.85
CA ASN A 408 0.36 -9.12 -17.02
C ASN A 408 1.84 -9.26 -16.69
N LEU A 409 2.62 -8.18 -16.83
CA LEU A 409 4.05 -8.16 -16.50
C LEU A 409 4.27 -8.46 -15.02
N GLN A 410 3.48 -7.83 -14.16
CA GLN A 410 3.44 -7.95 -12.71
C GLN A 410 2.02 -8.33 -12.32
N VAL A 411 1.87 -9.28 -11.40
CA VAL A 411 0.56 -9.83 -11.01
C VAL A 411 0.29 -9.60 -9.53
N THR A 412 1.31 -9.69 -8.67
CA THR A 412 1.15 -9.66 -7.22
C THR A 412 1.78 -8.42 -6.56
N SER A 413 1.09 -7.88 -5.55
CA SER A 413 1.50 -6.77 -4.70
C SER A 413 0.72 -6.82 -3.39
N VAL A 414 1.36 -6.57 -2.27
CA VAL A 414 0.65 -6.49 -0.99
C VAL A 414 0.46 -5.03 -0.58
N ALA A 415 -0.77 -4.56 -0.80
CA ALA A 415 -1.20 -3.21 -0.46
C ALA A 415 -1.52 -3.09 1.05
N PRO A 416 -1.52 -1.85 1.58
CA PRO A 416 -1.91 -1.64 2.99
C PRO A 416 -3.38 -1.95 3.29
N THR A 417 -4.29 -1.86 2.33
CA THR A 417 -5.73 -2.22 2.42
C THR A 417 -6.58 -1.50 3.46
N GLY A 418 -6.16 -0.35 4.02
CA GLY A 418 -6.80 0.29 5.17
C GLY A 418 -8.31 0.41 5.09
N SER A 419 -8.86 0.93 3.97
CA SER A 419 -10.31 1.12 3.80
C SER A 419 -11.06 -0.17 3.49
N ILE A 420 -10.49 -1.02 2.64
CA ILE A 420 -11.17 -2.26 2.22
C ILE A 420 -11.10 -3.35 3.30
N SER A 421 -10.07 -3.35 4.15
CA SER A 421 -10.02 -4.24 5.30
C SER A 421 -11.04 -3.86 6.37
N LEU A 422 -11.27 -2.54 6.63
CA LEU A 422 -12.36 -2.08 7.46
C LEU A 422 -13.72 -2.51 6.92
N LEU A 423 -13.91 -2.41 5.59
CA LEU A 423 -15.13 -2.86 4.93
C LEU A 423 -15.34 -4.37 5.08
N ALA A 424 -14.26 -5.14 4.99
CA ALA A 424 -14.29 -6.60 5.15
C ALA A 424 -14.28 -7.08 6.61
N GLY A 425 -14.14 -6.16 7.58
CA GLY A 425 -14.06 -6.49 9.01
C GLY A 425 -12.82 -7.32 9.36
N THR A 426 -11.66 -6.98 8.79
CA THR A 426 -10.41 -7.74 8.95
C THR A 426 -9.19 -6.83 9.07
N SER A 427 -8.03 -7.41 9.43
CA SER A 427 -6.76 -6.69 9.52
C SER A 427 -6.22 -6.27 8.15
N ALA A 428 -5.41 -5.23 8.16
CA ALA A 428 -4.87 -4.59 6.96
C ALA A 428 -3.62 -5.31 6.45
N GLY A 429 -3.62 -5.74 5.19
CA GLY A 429 -2.47 -6.37 4.54
C GLY A 429 -1.87 -7.50 5.36
N ILE A 430 -0.58 -7.37 5.65
CA ILE A 430 0.16 -8.30 6.52
C ILE A 430 0.39 -7.74 7.93
N GLU A 431 -0.33 -6.67 8.30
CA GLU A 431 -0.14 -6.05 9.61
C GLU A 431 -0.74 -6.92 10.73
N PRO A 432 -0.15 -6.91 11.94
CA PRO A 432 -0.82 -7.42 13.13
C PRO A 432 -2.06 -6.58 13.45
N PHE A 433 -2.86 -6.99 14.40
CA PHE A 433 -3.97 -6.18 14.88
C PHE A 433 -3.48 -4.79 15.33
N ALA A 434 -4.17 -3.75 14.90
CA ALA A 434 -3.86 -2.40 15.40
C ALA A 434 -4.32 -2.22 16.84
N THR A 435 -5.49 -2.78 17.19
CA THR A 435 -6.09 -2.88 18.51
C THR A 435 -7.09 -4.02 18.50
N ILE A 436 -7.34 -4.64 19.65
CA ILE A 436 -8.33 -5.72 19.78
C ILE A 436 -9.72 -5.15 20.11
N GLY A 437 -9.80 -3.95 20.66
CA GLY A 437 -11.05 -3.27 20.93
C GLY A 437 -10.83 -1.81 21.26
N GLY A 438 -11.90 -1.01 21.24
CA GLY A 438 -11.82 0.38 21.63
C GLY A 438 -12.76 1.30 20.85
N ARG A 439 -12.62 2.59 21.11
CA ARG A 439 -13.32 3.66 20.40
C ARG A 439 -12.50 4.09 19.19
N ARG A 440 -13.14 4.20 18.06
CA ARG A 440 -12.51 4.68 16.81
C ARG A 440 -13.35 5.80 16.20
N ARG A 441 -12.72 6.74 15.54
CA ARG A 441 -13.42 7.74 14.73
C ARG A 441 -13.24 7.40 13.26
N ILE A 442 -14.32 7.08 12.55
CA ILE A 442 -14.32 6.70 11.13
C ILE A 442 -15.15 7.72 10.38
N LEU A 443 -14.53 8.45 9.47
CA LEU A 443 -15.16 9.52 8.67
C LEU A 443 -16.01 10.47 9.55
N GLY A 444 -15.46 10.86 10.72
CA GLY A 444 -16.12 11.76 11.67
C GLY A 444 -17.12 11.10 12.64
N ARG A 445 -17.44 9.80 12.47
CA ARG A 445 -18.33 9.04 13.36
C ARG A 445 -17.54 8.29 14.42
N GLU A 446 -17.93 8.39 15.67
CA GLU A 446 -17.38 7.57 16.75
C GLU A 446 -18.02 6.17 16.73
N VAL A 447 -17.19 5.14 16.69
CA VAL A 447 -17.60 3.73 16.66
C VAL A 447 -16.87 2.99 17.77
N VAL A 448 -17.59 2.16 18.51
CA VAL A 448 -17.01 1.24 19.52
C VAL A 448 -17.04 -0.15 18.93
N GLU A 449 -15.88 -0.76 18.80
CA GLU A 449 -15.74 -2.09 18.21
C GLU A 449 -14.80 -2.98 19.01
N ILE A 450 -15.03 -4.27 18.88
CA ILE A 450 -14.11 -5.33 19.29
C ILE A 450 -13.84 -6.19 18.07
N GLU A 451 -12.61 -6.64 17.94
CA GLU A 451 -12.17 -7.49 16.86
C GLU A 451 -13.06 -8.74 16.72
N PRO A 452 -13.69 -8.94 15.55
CA PRO A 452 -14.65 -10.04 15.38
C PRO A 452 -14.04 -11.42 15.65
N ALA A 453 -12.79 -11.66 15.21
CA ALA A 453 -12.10 -12.92 15.46
C ALA A 453 -11.87 -13.15 16.96
N PHE A 454 -11.50 -12.10 17.71
CA PHE A 454 -11.37 -12.20 19.17
C PHE A 454 -12.73 -12.49 19.82
N THR A 455 -13.78 -11.79 19.41
CA THR A 455 -15.13 -12.00 19.93
C THR A 455 -15.59 -13.45 19.76
N ALA A 456 -15.38 -14.02 18.58
CA ALA A 456 -15.77 -15.40 18.26
C ALA A 456 -15.02 -16.40 19.15
N VAL A 457 -13.68 -16.29 19.22
CA VAL A 457 -12.84 -17.20 20.01
C VAL A 457 -13.05 -17.04 21.50
N ALA A 458 -13.21 -15.81 22.02
CA ALA A 458 -13.44 -15.55 23.44
C ALA A 458 -14.82 -16.06 23.91
N ARG A 459 -15.85 -15.99 23.05
CA ARG A 459 -17.17 -16.59 23.33
C ARG A 459 -17.12 -18.12 23.34
N ASP A 460 -16.44 -18.72 22.36
CA ASP A 460 -16.24 -20.18 22.32
C ASP A 460 -15.53 -20.69 23.59
N ARG A 461 -14.59 -19.90 24.13
CA ARG A 461 -13.87 -20.18 25.38
C ARG A 461 -14.62 -19.76 26.66
N GLY A 462 -15.78 -19.13 26.55
CA GLY A 462 -16.60 -18.70 27.68
C GLY A 462 -15.97 -17.58 28.54
N CYS A 463 -15.00 -16.82 28.01
CA CYS A 463 -14.34 -15.74 28.76
C CYS A 463 -14.70 -14.32 28.28
N TYR A 464 -15.52 -14.19 27.25
CA TYR A 464 -15.81 -12.89 26.62
C TYR A 464 -16.35 -11.84 27.59
N ASP A 465 -17.39 -12.18 28.34
CA ASP A 465 -18.07 -11.24 29.23
C ASP A 465 -17.18 -10.77 30.40
N ASP A 466 -16.23 -11.59 30.82
CA ASP A 466 -15.28 -11.27 31.89
C ASP A 466 -14.17 -10.30 31.45
N VAL A 467 -13.91 -10.19 30.15
CA VAL A 467 -12.73 -9.46 29.64
C VAL A 467 -13.08 -8.29 28.72
N VAL A 468 -14.29 -8.26 28.16
CA VAL A 468 -14.70 -7.28 27.15
C VAL A 468 -14.53 -5.83 27.61
N GLY A 469 -14.91 -5.52 28.86
CA GLY A 469 -14.74 -4.17 29.42
C GLY A 469 -13.28 -3.72 29.43
N ALA A 470 -12.39 -4.58 29.92
CA ALA A 470 -10.95 -4.28 29.96
C ALA A 470 -10.34 -4.15 28.55
N VAL A 471 -10.79 -4.95 27.59
CA VAL A 471 -10.34 -4.87 26.20
C VAL A 471 -10.77 -3.53 25.56
N LEU A 472 -11.97 -3.06 25.84
CA LEU A 472 -12.44 -1.75 25.36
C LEU A 472 -11.67 -0.57 25.97
N GLU A 473 -11.17 -0.71 27.20
CA GLU A 473 -10.38 0.31 27.89
C GLU A 473 -8.93 0.33 27.43
N THR A 474 -8.31 -0.86 27.27
CA THR A 474 -6.85 -0.97 27.03
C THR A 474 -6.48 -1.17 25.56
N GLY A 475 -7.41 -1.59 24.74
CA GLY A 475 -7.17 -1.94 23.34
C GLY A 475 -6.39 -3.23 23.11
N THR A 476 -5.98 -3.93 24.18
CA THR A 476 -5.14 -5.14 24.11
C THR A 476 -5.65 -6.24 25.04
N VAL A 477 -5.25 -7.47 24.76
CA VAL A 477 -5.49 -8.64 25.63
C VAL A 477 -4.22 -9.16 26.28
N ARG A 478 -3.05 -8.78 25.77
CA ARG A 478 -1.76 -9.40 26.12
C ARG A 478 -1.39 -9.27 27.58
N THR A 479 -1.75 -8.16 28.20
CA THR A 479 -1.50 -7.86 29.62
C THR A 479 -2.63 -8.25 30.56
N ASN A 480 -3.78 -8.71 30.04
CA ASN A 480 -4.94 -9.05 30.85
C ASN A 480 -4.89 -10.48 31.38
N PRO A 481 -4.66 -10.72 32.70
CA PRO A 481 -4.53 -12.07 33.26
C PRO A 481 -5.83 -12.89 33.24
N ARG A 482 -6.98 -12.26 33.03
CA ARG A 482 -8.28 -12.96 32.89
C ARG A 482 -8.44 -13.63 31.54
N VAL A 483 -7.70 -13.18 30.52
CA VAL A 483 -7.68 -13.81 29.20
C VAL A 483 -6.79 -15.06 29.25
N PRO A 484 -7.23 -16.22 28.76
CA PRO A 484 -6.39 -17.41 28.64
C PRO A 484 -5.06 -17.15 27.95
N ALA A 485 -3.98 -17.79 28.39
CA ALA A 485 -2.63 -17.51 27.91
C ALA A 485 -2.43 -17.73 26.41
N ASP A 486 -3.10 -18.76 25.85
CA ASP A 486 -3.09 -19.07 24.42
C ASP A 486 -3.79 -17.96 23.61
N LEU A 487 -4.89 -17.40 24.09
CA LEU A 487 -5.55 -16.27 23.44
C LEU A 487 -4.74 -14.98 23.54
N ARG A 488 -4.09 -14.73 24.69
CA ARG A 488 -3.18 -13.58 24.82
C ARG A 488 -2.03 -13.64 23.82
N ALA A 489 -1.54 -14.84 23.55
CA ALA A 489 -0.49 -15.06 22.57
C ALA A 489 -0.98 -14.89 21.12
N ALA A 490 -2.20 -15.37 20.81
CA ALA A 490 -2.76 -15.35 19.46
C ALA A 490 -3.22 -13.95 18.98
N PHE A 491 -3.47 -13.02 19.91
CA PHE A 491 -3.99 -11.69 19.60
C PHE A 491 -3.05 -10.54 20.01
N PRO A 492 -1.78 -10.50 19.52
CA PRO A 492 -0.90 -9.37 19.79
C PRO A 492 -1.32 -8.15 18.96
N THR A 493 -1.21 -6.96 19.55
CA THR A 493 -1.31 -5.71 18.80
C THR A 493 0.03 -5.35 18.16
N ALA A 494 0.02 -4.51 17.14
CA ALA A 494 1.20 -4.19 16.35
C ALA A 494 2.35 -3.57 17.17
N VAL A 495 2.05 -2.80 18.22
CA VAL A 495 3.07 -2.23 19.12
C VAL A 495 3.65 -3.26 20.11
N GLU A 496 2.97 -4.38 20.30
CA GLU A 496 3.42 -5.47 21.18
C GLU A 496 4.29 -6.50 20.47
N VAL A 497 4.30 -6.46 19.13
CA VAL A 497 5.15 -7.30 18.29
C VAL A 497 6.54 -6.69 18.19
N ALA A 498 7.58 -7.46 18.53
CA ALA A 498 8.95 -6.98 18.42
C ALA A 498 9.32 -6.63 16.96
N PRO A 499 10.14 -5.58 16.73
CA PRO A 499 10.45 -5.07 15.39
C PRO A 499 10.99 -6.13 14.42
N GLU A 500 11.74 -7.09 14.91
CA GLU A 500 12.30 -8.17 14.11
C GLU A 500 11.23 -9.05 13.45
N TRP A 501 10.10 -9.29 14.12
CA TRP A 501 9.01 -10.09 13.56
C TRP A 501 8.29 -9.37 12.42
N HIS A 502 8.15 -8.03 12.51
CA HIS A 502 7.63 -7.23 11.41
C HIS A 502 8.50 -7.37 10.16
N VAL A 503 9.84 -7.27 10.31
CA VAL A 503 10.78 -7.40 9.20
C VAL A 503 10.78 -8.83 8.64
N ARG A 504 10.80 -9.84 9.49
CA ARG A 504 10.76 -11.25 9.08
C ARG A 504 9.49 -11.59 8.31
N MET A 505 8.34 -11.11 8.78
CA MET A 505 7.05 -11.30 8.12
C MET A 505 7.06 -10.64 6.72
N GLN A 506 7.49 -9.39 6.61
CA GLN A 506 7.61 -8.70 5.34
C GLN A 506 8.54 -9.43 4.37
N ALA A 507 9.70 -9.85 4.84
CA ALA A 507 10.69 -10.54 4.02
C ALA A 507 10.18 -11.89 3.50
N ALA A 508 9.47 -12.66 4.34
CA ALA A 508 8.89 -13.94 3.97
C ALA A 508 7.88 -13.78 2.81
N VAL A 509 7.01 -12.79 2.91
CA VAL A 509 6.03 -12.48 1.87
C VAL A 509 6.71 -11.90 0.62
N GLN A 510 7.67 -10.98 0.78
CA GLN A 510 8.36 -10.30 -0.34
C GLN A 510 9.08 -11.29 -1.28
N ARG A 511 9.56 -12.42 -0.78
CA ARG A 511 10.21 -13.45 -1.61
C ARG A 511 9.34 -13.99 -2.74
N HIS A 512 8.01 -13.88 -2.61
CA HIS A 512 7.05 -14.42 -3.55
C HIS A 512 6.20 -13.36 -4.27
N VAL A 513 6.36 -12.08 -3.93
CA VAL A 513 5.58 -10.96 -4.51
C VAL A 513 6.36 -10.28 -5.64
N ASP A 514 5.73 -10.14 -6.82
CA ASP A 514 6.35 -9.49 -7.99
C ASP A 514 6.72 -8.02 -7.71
N ALA A 515 5.76 -7.25 -7.20
CA ALA A 515 5.96 -5.84 -6.82
C ALA A 515 6.63 -5.70 -5.46
N ALA A 516 6.04 -4.97 -4.55
CA ALA A 516 6.54 -4.84 -3.19
C ALA A 516 5.46 -5.16 -2.15
N VAL A 517 5.85 -5.12 -0.90
CA VAL A 517 5.00 -5.39 0.26
C VAL A 517 4.99 -4.15 1.13
N SER A 518 3.84 -3.49 1.23
CA SER A 518 3.66 -2.39 2.18
C SER A 518 3.75 -2.92 3.61
N LYS A 519 4.60 -2.31 4.41
CA LYS A 519 4.79 -2.67 5.82
C LYS A 519 5.26 -1.48 6.64
N THR A 520 4.56 -1.22 7.72
CA THR A 520 4.99 -0.27 8.74
C THR A 520 5.44 -1.02 9.99
N VAL A 521 6.66 -0.77 10.45
CA VAL A 521 7.12 -1.27 11.75
C VAL A 521 6.66 -0.28 12.82
N LEU A 522 5.65 -0.67 13.59
CA LEU A 522 5.19 0.13 14.72
C LEU A 522 6.14 -0.04 15.90
N LEU A 523 6.66 1.07 16.38
CA LEU A 523 7.61 1.12 17.49
C LEU A 523 6.94 1.77 18.71
N PRO A 524 7.17 1.24 19.93
CA PRO A 524 6.70 1.91 21.15
C PRO A 524 7.43 3.25 21.37
N ALA A 525 6.83 4.16 22.14
CA ALA A 525 7.41 5.46 22.50
C ALA A 525 8.83 5.37 23.07
N SER A 526 9.14 4.27 23.76
CA SER A 526 10.45 4.01 24.37
C SER A 526 11.53 3.57 23.38
N ALA A 527 11.18 3.28 22.12
CA ALA A 527 12.14 2.86 21.12
C ALA A 527 13.17 3.96 20.84
N SER A 528 14.43 3.59 20.75
CA SER A 528 15.53 4.51 20.44
C SER A 528 15.79 4.61 18.93
N VAL A 529 16.54 5.62 18.50
CA VAL A 529 17.04 5.74 17.12
C VAL A 529 17.84 4.51 16.69
N ALA A 530 18.55 3.86 17.63
CA ALA A 530 19.29 2.65 17.34
C ALA A 530 18.38 1.50 16.87
N VAL A 531 17.16 1.38 17.41
CA VAL A 531 16.16 0.41 16.96
C VAL A 531 15.74 0.68 15.52
N VAL A 532 15.51 1.94 15.16
CA VAL A 532 15.19 2.33 13.77
C VAL A 532 16.33 1.94 12.83
N ARG A 533 17.58 2.20 13.22
CA ARG A 533 18.78 1.82 12.48
C ARG A 533 18.82 0.30 12.21
N GLU A 534 18.59 -0.50 13.24
CA GLU A 534 18.59 -1.97 13.12
C GLU A 534 17.45 -2.45 12.21
N VAL A 535 16.26 -1.88 12.33
CA VAL A 535 15.10 -2.21 11.47
C VAL A 535 15.44 -1.96 10.00
N PHE A 536 16.01 -0.81 9.66
CA PHE A 536 16.35 -0.47 8.28
C PHE A 536 17.42 -1.39 7.71
N LEU A 537 18.48 -1.67 8.47
CA LEU A 537 19.53 -2.59 8.03
C LEU A 537 19.03 -4.04 7.92
N ALA A 538 18.20 -4.48 8.88
CA ALA A 538 17.60 -5.81 8.85
C ALA A 538 16.70 -6.01 7.63
N ALA A 539 15.86 -5.01 7.29
CA ALA A 539 15.00 -5.04 6.11
C ALA A 539 15.80 -5.14 4.80
N TRP A 540 16.88 -4.36 4.67
CA TRP A 540 17.79 -4.45 3.53
C TRP A 540 18.42 -5.84 3.40
N ARG A 541 19.03 -6.34 4.48
CA ARG A 541 19.66 -7.67 4.50
C ARG A 541 18.68 -8.80 4.21
N ALA A 542 17.42 -8.62 4.61
CA ALA A 542 16.34 -9.59 4.36
C ALA A 542 15.74 -9.51 2.94
N GLY A 543 16.16 -8.53 2.12
CA GLY A 543 15.72 -8.38 0.74
C GLY A 543 14.35 -7.71 0.57
N ALA A 544 13.93 -6.89 1.54
CA ALA A 544 12.77 -6.01 1.36
C ALA A 544 13.03 -4.99 0.24
N LYS A 545 11.98 -4.51 -0.42
CA LYS A 545 12.08 -3.47 -1.45
C LYS A 545 11.92 -2.05 -0.89
N GLY A 546 11.33 -1.93 0.28
CA GLY A 546 11.21 -0.70 1.04
C GLY A 546 10.71 -0.99 2.44
N ILE A 547 10.83 -0.03 3.35
CA ILE A 547 10.35 -0.15 4.72
C ILE A 547 10.11 1.23 5.33
N THR A 548 9.12 1.30 6.20
CA THR A 548 8.79 2.48 6.98
C THR A 548 8.66 2.09 8.46
N VAL A 549 9.05 3.01 9.33
CA VAL A 549 8.84 2.89 10.78
C VAL A 549 7.89 3.98 11.25
N PHE A 550 7.14 3.70 12.29
CA PHE A 550 6.35 4.72 12.97
C PHE A 550 6.40 4.49 14.48
N ARG A 551 6.75 5.52 15.24
CA ARG A 551 6.79 5.48 16.70
C ARG A 551 5.52 6.09 17.27
N THR A 552 4.79 5.34 18.11
CA THR A 552 3.55 5.81 18.73
C THR A 552 3.73 6.03 20.22
N GLU A 553 3.12 7.09 20.75
CA GLU A 553 3.18 7.40 22.18
C GLU A 553 2.21 6.55 23.00
N SER A 554 1.11 6.08 22.39
CA SER A 554 0.15 5.19 23.05
C SER A 554 -0.72 4.42 22.05
N VAL A 555 -1.41 3.39 22.54
CA VAL A 555 -2.50 2.71 21.79
C VAL A 555 -3.64 3.71 21.52
N ASP A 556 -3.85 4.68 22.42
CA ASP A 556 -4.85 5.75 22.26
C ASP A 556 -4.48 6.70 21.10
N ASP A 557 -3.21 6.98 20.85
CA ASP A 557 -2.76 7.71 19.67
C ASP A 557 -3.13 7.01 18.36
N LEU A 558 -3.11 5.69 18.37
CA LEU A 558 -3.61 4.88 17.25
C LEU A 558 -5.15 4.92 17.15
N SER A 559 -5.86 5.15 18.24
CA SER A 559 -7.32 5.18 18.30
C SER A 559 -7.91 6.59 18.15
N SER A 560 -7.20 7.64 18.56
CA SER A 560 -7.70 9.01 18.65
C SER A 560 -7.40 9.89 17.43
N ARG A 561 -6.40 9.52 16.61
CA ARG A 561 -6.18 10.24 15.34
C ARG A 561 -7.33 9.97 14.39
N PRO A 562 -7.85 10.98 13.68
CA PRO A 562 -8.88 10.75 12.67
C PRO A 562 -8.30 9.77 11.64
N ARG A 563 -8.71 8.52 11.78
CA ARG A 563 -8.34 7.44 10.87
C ARG A 563 -9.24 7.51 9.64
N ASP A 564 -9.14 8.61 8.92
CA ASP A 564 -9.57 8.66 7.54
C ASP A 564 -8.44 8.00 6.72
N ASP A 565 -8.63 6.73 6.36
CA ASP A 565 -7.86 5.97 5.36
C ASP A 565 -6.41 5.55 5.63
N HIS A 566 -5.80 5.91 6.73
CA HIS A 566 -4.34 5.85 6.89
C HIS A 566 -3.81 4.85 7.93
N VAL A 567 -4.65 3.98 8.50
CA VAL A 567 -4.18 2.98 9.48
C VAL A 567 -3.23 1.96 8.87
N ALA A 568 -3.31 1.77 7.58
CA ALA A 568 -2.43 0.86 6.86
C ALA A 568 -1.18 1.54 6.30
N CYS A 569 -1.17 2.88 6.24
CA CYS A 569 0.02 3.65 5.89
C CYS A 569 0.13 4.84 6.85
N LEU A 570 0.69 4.61 8.04
CA LEU A 570 0.96 5.67 9.03
C LEU A 570 1.95 6.71 8.52
N SER A 571 2.68 6.42 7.44
CA SER A 571 3.54 7.36 6.71
C SER A 571 2.78 8.23 5.71
N CYS A 572 1.48 7.97 5.49
CA CYS A 572 0.63 8.73 4.57
C CYS A 572 -0.37 9.65 5.29
N THR A 573 -0.16 9.91 6.60
CA THR A 573 -0.94 10.88 7.39
C THR A 573 -0.27 12.23 7.47
#